data_b301ccffdb55bd0e80fe90fe945132af
#
_entry.id   b301ccffdb55bd0e80fe90fe945132af
#
_cell.length_a   1.000
_cell.length_b   1.000
_cell.length_c   1.000
_cell.angle_alpha   90.00
_cell.angle_beta   90.00
_cell.angle_gamma   90.00
#
_symmetry.space_group_name_H-M   'P 1'
#
loop_
_entity.id
_entity.type
_entity.pdbx_description
1 polymer ?
#
loop_
_entity_poly.entity_id
_entity_poly.type
_entity_poly.pdbx_seq_one_letter_code
_entity_poly.pdbx_strand_id
1 'polypeptide(L)'
;MSLDRLRPFRRGVVLATTSLAVAMVLAAPPDRARAQARAAAPAGAPAESAAALAARLQARYDAIKDFTADFSQTYEGGVLRRKTTESGTLLVKKPGRMRWEYKTPEEKLFVADGRKLYAWVPADRQVTVSALPSGDAPATPILFLLGRGQLTRDFTPSLPGAIAGAPPDSVAVALVPKTPVPEYDRLTLVVDRASLGLRMLIATDGQGGTSTFVFTHLRENVGLPDAKFAFTIPRGADVVAQD
;
A
#
# COMPACT_ATOMS: atom_id res chain seq x y z
N MET A 1 -38.80 -30.39 -35.93
CA MET A 1 -38.87 -31.85 -36.01
C MET A 1 -38.40 -32.35 -34.66
N SER A 2 -39.31 -32.55 -33.82
CA SER A 2 -39.99 -33.78 -33.39
C SER A 2 -39.12 -34.48 -32.34
N LEU A 3 -39.54 -34.39 -31.07
CA LEU A 3 -40.35 -35.36 -30.33
C LEU A 3 -39.56 -36.65 -29.99
N ASP A 4 -39.57 -37.28 -28.87
CA ASP A 4 -40.63 -37.55 -27.93
C ASP A 4 -40.05 -38.33 -26.74
N ARG A 5 -40.56 -38.07 -25.52
CA ARG A 5 -41.20 -39.01 -24.57
C ARG A 5 -40.38 -40.24 -24.14
N LEU A 6 -40.45 -40.75 -22.91
CA LEU A 6 -41.55 -41.06 -22.01
C LEU A 6 -41.02 -41.56 -20.62
N ARG A 7 -41.80 -41.28 -19.60
CA ARG A 7 -41.89 -41.90 -18.25
C ARG A 7 -42.44 -43.34 -18.37
N PRO A 8 -42.85 -44.03 -17.28
CA PRO A 8 -42.59 -44.09 -15.82
C PRO A 8 -42.55 -45.55 -15.28
N PHE A 9 -42.63 -45.74 -13.97
CA PHE A 9 -43.42 -46.76 -13.22
C PHE A 9 -42.68 -47.28 -11.96
N ARG A 10 -43.20 -47.17 -10.85
CA ARG A 10 -44.23 -47.67 -9.93
C ARG A 10 -43.64 -48.39 -8.72
N ARG A 11 -44.06 -47.94 -7.57
CA ARG A 11 -44.72 -48.53 -6.42
C ARG A 11 -44.28 -49.90 -5.87
N GLY A 12 -44.09 -49.93 -4.57
CA GLY A 12 -44.20 -51.11 -3.73
C GLY A 12 -44.32 -50.72 -2.25
N VAL A 13 -45.57 -50.78 -1.77
CA VAL A 13 -45.98 -50.66 -0.35
C VAL A 13 -46.03 -52.06 0.20
N VAL A 14 -45.50 -52.35 1.40
CA VAL A 14 -46.00 -53.43 2.28
C VAL A 14 -45.91 -52.99 3.74
N LEU A 15 -47.00 -53.20 4.40
CA LEU A 15 -47.39 -52.90 5.77
C LEU A 15 -46.82 -53.89 6.82
N ALA A 16 -46.72 -53.32 8.02
CA ALA A 16 -47.10 -53.87 9.33
C ALA A 16 -46.30 -55.02 9.96
N THR A 17 -45.86 -54.84 11.17
CA THR A 17 -46.56 -55.44 12.36
C THR A 17 -45.98 -54.88 13.66
N THR A 18 -46.91 -54.59 14.55
CA THR A 18 -46.79 -54.20 15.96
C THR A 18 -46.08 -55.25 16.81
N SER A 19 -45.27 -54.82 17.77
CA SER A 19 -45.11 -55.51 19.06
C SER A 19 -44.73 -54.51 20.16
N LEU A 20 -45.59 -54.43 21.10
CA LEU A 20 -45.60 -53.72 22.37
C LEU A 20 -44.68 -54.44 23.37
N ALA A 21 -43.68 -53.75 23.90
CA ALA A 21 -42.97 -54.19 25.10
C ALA A 21 -42.72 -52.97 26.02
N VAL A 22 -43.44 -53.03 27.14
CA VAL A 22 -43.30 -52.15 28.30
C VAL A 22 -42.01 -52.53 29.03
N ALA A 23 -41.12 -51.60 29.30
CA ALA A 23 -40.12 -51.74 30.35
C ALA A 23 -39.65 -50.39 30.87
N MET A 24 -40.05 -50.08 32.03
CA MET A 24 -39.36 -49.53 33.19
C MET A 24 -38.57 -48.25 33.03
N VAL A 25 -39.16 -47.18 33.55
CA VAL A 25 -38.56 -45.88 33.85
C VAL A 25 -37.51 -46.04 34.95
N LEU A 26 -36.24 -45.73 34.66
CA LEU A 26 -35.22 -45.39 35.63
C LEU A 26 -34.87 -43.92 35.41
N ALA A 27 -35.31 -43.07 36.32
CA ALA A 27 -35.02 -41.68 36.37
C ALA A 27 -33.52 -41.45 36.65
N ALA A 28 -32.79 -40.91 35.71
CA ALA A 28 -31.48 -40.30 35.93
C ALA A 28 -31.67 -38.79 36.15
N PRO A 29 -30.92 -38.17 37.08
CA PRO A 29 -31.08 -36.75 37.39
C PRO A 29 -30.62 -35.89 36.22
N PRO A 30 -31.17 -34.68 36.06
CA PRO A 30 -30.81 -33.80 34.95
C PRO A 30 -29.42 -33.22 35.15
N ASP A 31 -28.53 -33.56 34.27
CA ASP A 31 -27.17 -33.03 34.15
C ASP A 31 -27.24 -31.57 33.60
N ARG A 32 -27.78 -30.67 34.42
CA ARG A 32 -27.89 -29.22 34.10
C ARG A 32 -26.63 -28.42 34.43
N ALA A 33 -25.54 -29.08 34.86
CA ALA A 33 -24.34 -28.39 35.33
C ALA A 33 -23.18 -28.36 34.31
N ARG A 34 -23.33 -28.87 33.08
CA ARG A 34 -22.23 -28.88 32.08
C ARG A 34 -22.40 -27.96 30.90
N ALA A 35 -23.42 -27.11 30.87
CA ALA A 35 -23.67 -26.21 29.74
C ALA A 35 -23.12 -24.76 29.93
N GLN A 36 -22.42 -24.48 31.02
CA GLN A 36 -21.98 -23.11 31.32
C GLN A 36 -20.46 -22.86 31.38
N ALA A 37 -19.65 -23.80 30.98
CA ALA A 37 -18.20 -23.61 30.90
C ALA A 37 -17.70 -23.65 29.45
N ARG A 38 -18.45 -23.05 28.51
CA ARG A 38 -17.84 -22.60 27.24
C ARG A 38 -17.14 -21.28 27.56
N ALA A 39 -15.90 -21.39 28.03
CA ALA A 39 -15.04 -20.26 28.28
C ALA A 39 -15.11 -19.35 27.05
N ALA A 40 -15.57 -18.13 27.24
CA ALA A 40 -15.41 -17.08 26.26
C ALA A 40 -13.92 -17.04 25.92
N ALA A 41 -13.58 -17.37 24.68
CA ALA A 41 -12.24 -17.11 24.18
C ALA A 41 -11.93 -15.65 24.49
N PRO A 42 -10.72 -15.31 24.95
CA PRO A 42 -10.39 -13.93 25.24
C PRO A 42 -10.68 -13.12 23.97
N ALA A 43 -11.53 -12.11 24.10
CA ALA A 43 -11.79 -11.16 23.03
C ALA A 43 -10.44 -10.66 22.55
N GLY A 44 -10.08 -11.01 21.31
CA GLY A 44 -8.82 -10.59 20.72
C GLY A 44 -8.67 -9.08 20.90
N ALA A 45 -7.47 -8.59 21.14
CA ALA A 45 -7.22 -7.17 21.26
C ALA A 45 -7.93 -6.45 20.10
N PRO A 46 -8.60 -5.32 20.34
CA PRO A 46 -9.33 -4.61 19.29
C PRO A 46 -8.39 -4.37 18.11
N ALA A 47 -8.85 -4.72 16.89
CA ALA A 47 -8.08 -4.54 15.68
C ALA A 47 -7.66 -3.07 15.57
N GLU A 48 -6.38 -2.83 15.28
CA GLU A 48 -5.85 -1.48 15.15
C GLU A 48 -6.65 -0.68 14.11
N SER A 49 -7.06 0.54 14.45
CA SER A 49 -7.76 1.40 13.50
C SER A 49 -6.80 1.99 12.45
N ALA A 50 -7.32 2.34 11.27
CA ALA A 50 -6.53 3.00 10.23
C ALA A 50 -5.87 4.30 10.73
N ALA A 51 -6.57 5.07 11.55
CA ALA A 51 -6.05 6.31 12.13
C ALA A 51 -4.90 6.04 13.12
N ALA A 52 -5.02 5.00 13.94
CA ALA A 52 -3.95 4.60 14.86
C ALA A 52 -2.70 4.12 14.08
N LEU A 53 -2.88 3.30 13.05
CA LEU A 53 -1.78 2.87 12.19
C LEU A 53 -1.11 4.05 11.49
N ALA A 54 -1.90 4.98 10.92
CA ALA A 54 -1.37 6.18 10.27
C ALA A 54 -0.58 7.07 11.24
N ALA A 55 -1.05 7.22 12.48
CA ALA A 55 -0.34 8.00 13.52
C ALA A 55 1.00 7.32 13.91
N ARG A 56 1.02 6.01 14.07
CA ARG A 56 2.26 5.25 14.35
C ARG A 56 3.26 5.36 13.19
N LEU A 57 2.77 5.24 11.95
CA LEU A 57 3.59 5.42 10.75
C LEU A 57 4.18 6.83 10.67
N GLN A 58 3.38 7.86 10.98
CA GLN A 58 3.87 9.24 11.05
C GLN A 58 4.99 9.38 12.08
N ALA A 59 4.76 8.95 13.32
CA ALA A 59 5.74 9.02 14.38
C ALA A 59 7.04 8.27 14.03
N ARG A 60 6.90 7.08 13.43
CA ARG A 60 8.04 6.28 12.95
C ARG A 60 8.81 7.03 11.87
N TYR A 61 8.08 7.60 10.89
CA TYR A 61 8.70 8.30 9.78
C TYR A 61 9.35 9.62 10.22
N ASP A 62 8.78 10.34 11.19
CA ASP A 62 9.35 11.56 11.74
C ASP A 62 10.73 11.33 12.39
N ALA A 63 10.94 10.15 12.98
CA ALA A 63 12.21 9.76 13.58
C ALA A 63 13.32 9.46 12.56
N ILE A 64 12.99 9.22 11.29
CA ILE A 64 13.97 8.96 10.23
C ILE A 64 14.55 10.29 9.75
N LYS A 65 15.87 10.43 9.80
CA LYS A 65 16.61 11.61 9.30
C LYS A 65 16.97 11.47 7.84
N ASP A 66 17.43 10.30 7.44
CA ASP A 66 17.78 9.95 6.07
C ASP A 66 17.57 8.46 5.83
N PHE A 67 17.46 8.08 4.57
CA PHE A 67 17.45 6.67 4.18
C PHE A 67 17.91 6.46 2.74
N THR A 68 18.32 5.24 2.43
CA THR A 68 18.59 4.76 1.09
C THR A 68 17.75 3.51 0.81
N ALA A 69 17.35 3.32 -0.44
CA ALA A 69 16.69 2.09 -0.89
C ALA A 69 16.98 1.84 -2.37
N ASP A 70 16.94 0.59 -2.77
CA ASP A 70 16.71 0.24 -4.17
C ASP A 70 15.20 0.19 -4.40
N PHE A 71 14.75 0.51 -5.61
CA PHE A 71 13.34 0.43 -5.96
C PHE A 71 13.11 -0.24 -7.31
N SER A 72 11.96 -0.86 -7.43
CA SER A 72 11.33 -1.24 -8.69
C SER A 72 9.97 -0.57 -8.75
N GLN A 73 9.73 0.19 -9.81
CA GLN A 73 8.44 0.82 -10.10
C GLN A 73 7.76 0.08 -11.24
N THR A 74 6.52 -0.30 -11.05
CA THR A 74 5.66 -0.79 -12.13
C THR A 74 4.50 0.18 -12.30
N TYR A 75 4.38 0.75 -13.50
CA TYR A 75 3.21 1.51 -13.89
C TYR A 75 2.27 0.63 -14.72
N GLU A 76 1.00 0.61 -14.38
CA GLU A 76 -0.07 -0.04 -15.12
C GLU A 76 -1.14 0.99 -15.44
N GLY A 77 -1.26 1.37 -16.73
CA GLY A 77 -2.21 2.38 -17.19
C GLY A 77 -3.65 1.90 -17.10
N GLY A 78 -4.57 2.75 -16.62
CA GLY A 78 -5.96 2.40 -16.36
C GLY A 78 -6.73 1.90 -17.58
N VAL A 79 -6.73 2.66 -18.67
CA VAL A 79 -7.56 2.36 -19.86
C VAL A 79 -6.91 1.32 -20.78
N LEU A 80 -5.61 1.46 -21.06
CA LEU A 80 -4.89 0.61 -22.02
C LEU A 80 -4.18 -0.58 -21.36
N ARG A 81 -4.16 -0.67 -20.03
CA ARG A 81 -3.44 -1.68 -19.23
C ARG A 81 -1.99 -1.89 -19.67
N ARG A 82 -1.39 -0.83 -20.23
CA ARG A 82 0.01 -0.88 -20.63
C ARG A 82 0.87 -0.92 -19.38
N LYS A 83 1.71 -1.91 -19.28
CA LYS A 83 2.60 -2.13 -18.14
C LYS A 83 4.02 -1.75 -18.52
N THR A 84 4.63 -0.87 -17.72
CA THR A 84 6.07 -0.54 -17.81
C THR A 84 6.72 -0.80 -16.46
N THR A 85 7.97 -1.24 -16.49
CA THR A 85 8.74 -1.47 -15.26
C THR A 85 10.06 -0.73 -15.36
N GLU A 86 10.35 0.04 -14.32
CA GLU A 86 11.57 0.83 -14.17
C GLU A 86 12.22 0.47 -12.83
N SER A 87 13.53 0.67 -12.71
CA SER A 87 14.22 0.43 -11.44
C SER A 87 15.41 1.36 -11.24
N GLY A 88 15.83 1.49 -9.99
CA GLY A 88 16.92 2.37 -9.64
C GLY A 88 17.19 2.46 -8.14
N THR A 89 17.72 3.60 -7.73
CA THR A 89 18.09 3.88 -6.33
C THR A 89 17.44 5.17 -5.85
N LEU A 90 17.06 5.19 -4.58
CA LEU A 90 16.45 6.32 -3.90
C LEU A 90 17.29 6.70 -2.67
N LEU A 91 17.69 7.94 -2.55
CA LEU A 91 18.29 8.54 -1.38
C LEU A 91 17.40 9.69 -0.92
N VAL A 92 17.10 9.72 0.36
CA VAL A 92 16.33 10.81 0.98
C VAL A 92 17.06 11.30 2.21
N LYS A 93 17.10 12.63 2.38
CA LYS A 93 17.57 13.27 3.61
C LYS A 93 16.64 14.42 3.97
N LYS A 94 16.05 14.32 5.15
CA LYS A 94 15.16 15.37 5.65
C LYS A 94 15.93 16.56 6.23
N PRO A 95 15.40 17.75 6.10
CA PRO A 95 14.24 18.12 5.32
C PRO A 95 14.56 18.36 3.84
N GLY A 96 13.69 17.88 2.95
CA GLY A 96 13.61 18.40 1.57
C GLY A 96 14.69 17.97 0.59
N ARG A 97 15.57 17.02 0.91
CA ARG A 97 16.59 16.52 -0.01
C ARG A 97 16.26 15.12 -0.47
N MET A 98 16.37 14.90 -1.78
CA MET A 98 16.12 13.61 -2.43
C MET A 98 17.02 13.46 -3.65
N ARG A 99 17.44 12.24 -3.91
CA ARG A 99 18.05 11.83 -5.17
C ARG A 99 17.41 10.52 -5.60
N TRP A 100 16.69 10.56 -6.70
CA TRP A 100 15.96 9.43 -7.26
C TRP A 100 16.52 9.12 -8.64
N GLU A 101 17.32 8.07 -8.72
CA GLU A 101 18.01 7.64 -9.94
C GLU A 101 17.31 6.44 -10.54
N TYR A 102 16.71 6.61 -11.70
CA TYR A 102 16.26 5.53 -12.55
C TYR A 102 17.43 5.05 -13.41
N LYS A 103 17.62 3.74 -13.48
CA LYS A 103 18.73 3.10 -14.19
C LYS A 103 18.26 2.24 -15.35
N THR A 104 17.06 1.70 -15.27
CA THR A 104 16.49 0.82 -16.29
C THR A 104 15.01 1.09 -16.47
N PRO A 105 14.46 0.97 -17.70
CA PRO A 105 15.16 0.77 -18.98
C PRO A 105 15.90 2.03 -19.46
N GLU A 106 15.50 3.20 -18.98
CA GLU A 106 16.06 4.49 -19.36
C GLU A 106 16.57 5.24 -18.12
N GLU A 107 17.68 5.94 -18.29
CA GLU A 107 18.22 6.78 -17.23
C GLU A 107 17.38 8.04 -17.07
N LYS A 108 16.97 8.32 -15.83
CA LYS A 108 16.33 9.57 -15.40
C LYS A 108 16.84 9.91 -14.02
N LEU A 109 16.97 11.18 -13.73
CA LEU A 109 17.44 11.62 -12.43
C LEU A 109 16.58 12.76 -11.92
N PHE A 110 16.02 12.57 -10.72
CA PHE A 110 15.32 13.61 -9.98
C PHE A 110 16.12 13.95 -8.74
N VAL A 111 16.46 15.24 -8.58
CA VAL A 111 17.21 15.72 -7.42
C VAL A 111 16.47 16.88 -6.78
N ALA A 112 16.14 16.74 -5.50
CA ALA A 112 15.73 17.85 -4.65
C ALA A 112 16.91 18.24 -3.75
N ASP A 113 17.37 19.49 -3.85
CA ASP A 113 18.51 20.01 -3.10
C ASP A 113 18.13 20.71 -1.78
N GLY A 114 16.83 20.73 -1.47
CA GLY A 114 16.23 21.44 -0.34
C GLY A 114 15.56 22.77 -0.73
N ARG A 115 15.80 23.26 -1.96
CA ARG A 115 15.24 24.52 -2.50
C ARG A 115 14.56 24.31 -3.85
N LYS A 116 15.19 23.54 -4.73
CA LYS A 116 14.76 23.27 -6.09
C LYS A 116 14.64 21.78 -6.31
N LEU A 117 13.78 21.43 -7.25
CA LEU A 117 13.68 20.11 -7.84
C LEU A 117 14.21 20.17 -9.26
N TYR A 118 15.13 19.29 -9.58
CA TYR A 118 15.71 19.09 -10.90
C TYR A 118 15.23 17.74 -11.44
N ALA A 119 14.69 17.72 -12.65
CA ALA A 119 14.39 16.50 -13.38
C ALA A 119 15.26 16.46 -14.64
N TRP A 120 16.19 15.53 -14.69
CA TRP A 120 17.11 15.33 -15.81
C TRP A 120 16.75 14.07 -16.57
N VAL A 121 16.46 14.21 -17.86
CA VAL A 121 16.23 13.12 -18.82
C VAL A 121 17.34 13.14 -19.86
N PRO A 122 18.38 12.30 -19.75
CA PRO A 122 19.51 12.30 -20.66
C PRO A 122 19.13 12.10 -22.12
N ALA A 123 18.14 11.23 -22.40
CA ALA A 123 17.67 10.94 -23.76
C ALA A 123 17.15 12.19 -24.48
N ASP A 124 16.48 13.07 -23.75
CA ASP A 124 15.93 14.31 -24.28
C ASP A 124 16.92 15.49 -24.16
N ARG A 125 18.05 15.28 -23.48
CA ARG A 125 19.01 16.32 -23.11
C ARG A 125 18.38 17.52 -22.39
N GLN A 126 17.30 17.26 -21.62
CA GLN A 126 16.48 18.29 -20.97
C GLN A 126 16.60 18.22 -19.44
N VAL A 127 16.77 19.39 -18.82
CA VAL A 127 16.65 19.59 -17.38
C VAL A 127 15.44 20.48 -17.11
N THR A 128 14.45 19.93 -16.44
CA THR A 128 13.35 20.73 -15.87
C THR A 128 13.74 21.18 -14.46
N VAL A 129 13.57 22.46 -14.17
CA VAL A 129 13.87 23.05 -12.86
C VAL A 129 12.61 23.69 -12.32
N SER A 130 12.17 23.26 -11.14
CA SER A 130 11.04 23.86 -10.42
C SER A 130 11.40 24.20 -8.98
N ALA A 131 10.66 25.11 -8.38
CA ALA A 131 10.74 25.33 -6.93
C ALA A 131 10.29 24.07 -6.19
N LEU A 132 10.97 23.76 -5.09
CA LEU A 132 10.47 22.68 -4.24
C LEU A 132 9.19 23.19 -3.54
N PRO A 133 8.05 22.48 -3.61
CA PRO A 133 6.82 22.92 -2.99
C PRO A 133 7.01 23.31 -1.52
N SER A 134 6.46 24.43 -1.08
CA SER A 134 6.51 24.89 0.30
C SER A 134 5.62 24.08 1.23
N GLY A 135 5.76 24.23 2.56
CA GLY A 135 5.17 23.36 3.57
C GLY A 135 3.64 23.20 3.56
N ASP A 136 2.89 24.11 2.90
CA ASP A 136 1.43 24.06 2.78
C ASP A 136 0.95 23.52 1.42
N ALA A 137 1.88 23.09 0.55
CA ALA A 137 1.50 22.43 -0.70
C ALA A 137 0.83 21.08 -0.43
N PRO A 138 -0.14 20.67 -1.28
CA PRO A 138 -0.77 19.36 -1.17
C PRO A 138 0.28 18.25 -1.07
N ALA A 139 0.08 17.31 -0.16
CA ALA A 139 1.04 16.24 0.10
C ALA A 139 1.10 15.29 -1.10
N THR A 140 2.07 15.46 -1.98
CA THR A 140 2.38 14.47 -3.01
C THR A 140 3.18 13.31 -2.40
N PRO A 141 3.23 12.12 -3.05
CA PRO A 141 4.06 11.01 -2.58
C PRO A 141 5.50 11.43 -2.34
N ILE A 142 6.03 12.28 -3.20
CA ILE A 142 7.39 12.84 -3.10
C ILE A 142 7.52 13.70 -1.84
N LEU A 143 6.56 14.58 -1.56
CA LEU A 143 6.60 15.46 -0.38
C LEU A 143 6.56 14.67 0.92
N PHE A 144 5.78 13.58 0.97
CA PHE A 144 5.81 12.68 2.11
C PHE A 144 7.20 12.07 2.31
N LEU A 145 7.81 11.53 1.24
CA LEU A 145 9.17 10.98 1.31
C LEU A 145 10.22 12.04 1.71
N LEU A 146 10.00 13.30 1.34
CA LEU A 146 10.85 14.44 1.71
C LEU A 146 10.64 14.91 3.16
N GLY A 147 9.77 14.26 3.94
CA GLY A 147 9.44 14.67 5.31
C GLY A 147 8.55 15.90 5.38
N ARG A 148 7.85 16.22 4.30
CA ARG A 148 6.86 17.29 4.21
C ARG A 148 5.49 16.67 4.03
N GLY A 149 4.56 17.00 4.85
CA GLY A 149 3.23 16.41 4.86
C GLY A 149 3.01 15.51 6.06
N GLN A 150 1.77 15.43 6.50
CA GLN A 150 1.37 14.65 7.66
C GLN A 150 0.21 13.73 7.32
N LEU A 151 0.40 12.43 7.55
CA LEU A 151 -0.57 11.40 7.17
C LEU A 151 -1.95 11.65 7.78
N THR A 152 -2.02 12.06 9.03
CA THR A 152 -3.30 12.26 9.74
C THR A 152 -3.93 13.62 9.45
N ARG A 153 -3.11 14.64 9.18
CA ARG A 153 -3.59 15.97 8.84
C ARG A 153 -4.10 16.03 7.40
N ASP A 154 -3.31 15.50 6.46
CA ASP A 154 -3.50 15.75 5.04
C ASP A 154 -4.34 14.67 4.36
N PHE A 155 -4.50 13.50 4.99
CA PHE A 155 -5.19 12.34 4.42
C PHE A 155 -6.30 11.80 5.32
N THR A 156 -7.25 11.12 4.68
CA THR A 156 -8.24 10.25 5.34
C THR A 156 -7.71 8.81 5.23
N PRO A 157 -7.27 8.19 6.34
CA PRO A 157 -6.76 6.83 6.33
C PRO A 157 -7.88 5.79 6.34
N SER A 158 -7.66 4.67 5.65
CA SER A 158 -8.49 3.48 5.71
C SER A 158 -7.63 2.22 5.66
N LEU A 159 -8.15 1.10 6.15
CA LEU A 159 -7.48 -0.20 6.01
C LEU A 159 -7.97 -0.84 4.71
N PRO A 160 -7.10 -0.98 3.70
CA PRO A 160 -7.47 -1.71 2.49
C PRO A 160 -7.52 -3.21 2.79
N GLY A 161 -8.15 -3.97 1.91
CA GLY A 161 -8.04 -5.43 1.92
C GLY A 161 -6.61 -5.91 1.60
N ALA A 162 -6.50 -7.19 1.23
CA ALA A 162 -5.23 -7.75 0.82
C ALA A 162 -4.64 -7.00 -0.40
N ILE A 163 -3.37 -6.68 -0.33
CA ILE A 163 -2.63 -6.02 -1.42
C ILE A 163 -1.89 -7.08 -2.22
N ALA A 164 -2.13 -7.12 -3.52
CA ALA A 164 -1.45 -8.04 -4.42
C ALA A 164 0.07 -7.82 -4.41
N GLY A 165 0.84 -8.89 -4.25
CA GLY A 165 2.30 -8.83 -4.19
C GLY A 165 2.88 -8.25 -2.90
N ALA A 166 2.06 -7.93 -1.91
CA ALA A 166 2.57 -7.51 -0.60
C ALA A 166 3.37 -8.65 0.06
N PRO A 167 4.54 -8.37 0.61
CA PRO A 167 5.31 -9.36 1.36
C PRO A 167 4.49 -9.93 2.53
N PRO A 168 4.77 -11.19 2.95
CA PRO A 168 4.25 -11.72 4.21
C PRO A 168 4.54 -10.76 5.36
N ASP A 169 3.73 -10.81 6.42
CA ASP A 169 3.89 -9.98 7.61
C ASP A 169 3.84 -8.46 7.36
N SER A 170 3.22 -8.06 6.26
CA SER A 170 2.93 -6.65 5.99
C SER A 170 1.58 -6.22 6.56
N VAL A 171 1.46 -4.91 6.76
CA VAL A 171 0.20 -4.21 7.00
C VAL A 171 0.12 -3.03 6.04
N ALA A 172 -1.09 -2.71 5.59
CA ALA A 172 -1.30 -1.63 4.64
C ALA A 172 -2.25 -0.57 5.19
N VAL A 173 -1.99 0.69 4.82
CA VAL A 173 -2.91 1.82 5.02
C VAL A 173 -3.13 2.53 3.69
N ALA A 174 -4.38 2.71 3.31
CA ALA A 174 -4.77 3.54 2.19
C ALA A 174 -5.07 4.96 2.68
N LEU A 175 -4.63 5.94 1.92
CA LEU A 175 -4.61 7.35 2.24
C LEU A 175 -5.26 8.12 1.09
N VAL A 176 -6.41 8.71 1.32
CA VAL A 176 -7.09 9.58 0.36
C VAL A 176 -6.79 11.03 0.75
N PRO A 177 -6.25 11.86 -0.16
CA PRO A 177 -5.98 13.26 0.14
C PRO A 177 -7.26 13.98 0.55
N LYS A 178 -7.24 14.80 1.60
CA LYS A 178 -8.37 15.64 1.99
C LYS A 178 -8.59 16.79 1.00
N THR A 179 -7.49 17.30 0.44
CA THR A 179 -7.50 18.24 -0.67
C THR A 179 -7.12 17.49 -1.94
N PRO A 180 -7.97 17.43 -2.97
CA PRO A 180 -7.65 16.76 -4.22
C PRO A 180 -6.34 17.25 -4.83
N VAL A 181 -5.55 16.34 -5.36
CA VAL A 181 -4.29 16.62 -6.09
C VAL A 181 -4.37 15.97 -7.47
N PRO A 182 -3.79 16.60 -8.51
CA PRO A 182 -3.89 16.09 -9.88
C PRO A 182 -3.15 14.76 -10.10
N GLU A 183 -2.12 14.51 -9.31
CA GLU A 183 -1.17 13.41 -9.56
C GLU A 183 -1.70 12.04 -9.11
N TYR A 184 -2.63 12.01 -8.17
CA TYR A 184 -3.20 10.74 -7.65
C TYR A 184 -4.47 10.98 -6.81
N ASP A 185 -5.34 10.00 -6.79
CA ASP A 185 -6.55 9.98 -5.94
C ASP A 185 -6.31 9.25 -4.62
N ARG A 186 -5.38 8.31 -4.60
CA ARG A 186 -5.09 7.49 -3.43
C ARG A 186 -3.65 7.02 -3.41
N LEU A 187 -3.07 7.06 -2.23
CA LEU A 187 -1.82 6.38 -1.89
C LEU A 187 -2.11 5.16 -1.03
N THR A 188 -1.36 4.09 -1.22
CA THR A 188 -1.37 2.95 -0.30
C THR A 188 0.07 2.68 0.13
N LEU A 189 0.31 2.76 1.43
CA LEU A 189 1.58 2.37 2.04
C LEU A 189 1.46 0.94 2.53
N VAL A 190 2.38 0.08 2.10
CA VAL A 190 2.56 -1.27 2.61
C VAL A 190 3.85 -1.29 3.41
N VAL A 191 3.75 -1.64 4.67
CA VAL A 191 4.86 -1.60 5.61
C VAL A 191 5.02 -2.94 6.32
N ASP A 192 6.21 -3.22 6.75
CA ASP A 192 6.48 -4.34 7.64
C ASP A 192 5.70 -4.18 8.96
N ARG A 193 5.01 -5.21 9.39
CA ARG A 193 4.12 -5.14 10.57
C ARG A 193 4.85 -4.84 11.88
N ALA A 194 6.05 -5.36 12.02
CA ALA A 194 6.82 -5.24 13.26
C ALA A 194 7.60 -3.91 13.33
N SER A 195 8.34 -3.59 12.25
CA SER A 195 9.22 -2.43 12.21
C SER A 195 8.58 -1.17 11.64
N LEU A 196 7.43 -1.29 10.97
CA LEU A 196 6.79 -0.24 10.17
C LEU A 196 7.70 0.31 9.04
N GLY A 197 8.72 -0.44 8.65
CA GLY A 197 9.58 -0.11 7.52
C GLY A 197 8.82 -0.17 6.20
N LEU A 198 9.00 0.82 5.34
CA LEU A 198 8.32 0.89 4.05
C LEU A 198 8.75 -0.26 3.13
N ARG A 199 7.77 -1.01 2.61
CA ARG A 199 7.96 -2.10 1.65
C ARG A 199 7.46 -1.72 0.27
N MET A 200 6.26 -1.11 0.21
CA MET A 200 5.67 -0.70 -1.06
C MET A 200 4.94 0.65 -0.90
N LEU A 201 4.93 1.41 -1.98
CA LEU A 201 4.09 2.59 -2.16
C LEU A 201 3.30 2.41 -3.45
N ILE A 202 1.98 2.52 -3.38
CA ILE A 202 1.10 2.42 -4.53
C ILE A 202 0.37 3.75 -4.67
N ALA A 203 0.53 4.41 -5.81
CA ALA A 203 -0.24 5.59 -6.17
C ALA A 203 -1.27 5.18 -7.23
N THR A 204 -2.54 5.53 -7.01
CA THR A 204 -3.64 5.31 -7.96
C THR A 204 -4.11 6.66 -8.46
N ASP A 205 -4.14 6.85 -9.78
CA ASP A 205 -4.63 8.08 -10.42
C ASP A 205 -6.14 8.04 -10.69
N GLY A 206 -6.70 9.20 -11.08
CA GLY A 206 -8.13 9.36 -11.36
C GLY A 206 -8.67 8.59 -12.56
N GLN A 207 -7.79 7.98 -13.35
CA GLN A 207 -8.14 7.14 -14.49
C GLN A 207 -8.02 5.64 -14.17
N GLY A 208 -7.69 5.32 -12.91
CA GLY A 208 -7.48 3.95 -12.45
C GLY A 208 -6.11 3.38 -12.81
N GLY A 209 -5.20 4.20 -13.31
CA GLY A 209 -3.79 3.83 -13.46
C GLY A 209 -3.13 3.68 -12.10
N THR A 210 -2.15 2.78 -12.00
CA THR A 210 -1.42 2.54 -10.77
C THR A 210 0.08 2.57 -10.98
N SER A 211 0.79 3.30 -10.11
CA SER A 211 2.24 3.23 -9.96
C SER A 211 2.57 2.48 -8.68
N THR A 212 3.15 1.31 -8.80
CA THR A 212 3.57 0.48 -7.66
C THR A 212 5.08 0.52 -7.52
N PHE A 213 5.55 1.06 -6.41
CA PHE A 213 6.96 1.04 -6.02
C PHE A 213 7.17 -0.05 -4.99
N VAL A 214 8.13 -0.93 -5.23
CA VAL A 214 8.64 -1.92 -4.27
C VAL A 214 10.03 -1.49 -3.85
N PHE A 215 10.25 -1.35 -2.54
CA PHE A 215 11.54 -0.95 -1.97
C PHE A 215 12.25 -2.15 -1.37
N THR A 216 13.54 -2.26 -1.70
CA THR A 216 14.44 -3.27 -1.16
C THR A 216 15.70 -2.61 -0.60
N HIS A 217 16.46 -3.34 0.21
CA HIS A 217 17.70 -2.85 0.83
C HIS A 217 17.53 -1.50 1.54
N LEU A 218 16.34 -1.24 2.10
CA LEU A 218 16.06 -0.01 2.84
C LEU A 218 16.98 0.08 4.07
N ARG A 219 17.74 1.16 4.16
CA ARG A 219 18.60 1.48 5.29
C ARG A 219 18.34 2.90 5.74
N GLU A 220 18.05 3.07 7.01
CA GLU A 220 17.65 4.34 7.62
C GLU A 220 18.75 4.89 8.51
N ASN A 221 18.80 6.21 8.64
CA ASN A 221 19.72 6.94 9.52
C ASN A 221 21.21 6.59 9.27
N VAL A 222 21.57 6.51 7.98
CA VAL A 222 22.94 6.14 7.54
C VAL A 222 23.89 7.34 7.48
N GLY A 223 23.41 8.56 7.76
CA GLY A 223 24.25 9.77 7.80
C GLY A 223 24.62 10.27 6.39
N LEU A 224 23.67 10.37 5.47
CA LEU A 224 23.93 10.80 4.11
C LEU A 224 24.56 12.21 4.06
N PRO A 225 25.70 12.42 3.38
CA PRO A 225 26.28 13.74 3.21
C PRO A 225 25.47 14.61 2.22
N ASP A 226 25.40 15.92 2.45
CA ASP A 226 24.63 16.86 1.61
C ASP A 226 25.09 16.88 0.16
N ALA A 227 26.38 16.61 -0.09
CA ALA A 227 26.94 16.54 -1.42
C ALA A 227 26.27 15.50 -2.35
N LYS A 228 25.63 14.46 -1.78
CA LYS A 228 24.85 13.49 -2.57
C LYS A 228 23.62 14.08 -3.24
N PHE A 229 23.15 15.24 -2.77
CA PHE A 229 21.96 15.93 -3.24
C PHE A 229 22.30 17.18 -4.08
N ALA A 230 23.58 17.40 -4.39
CA ALA A 230 23.98 18.42 -5.33
C ALA A 230 23.71 17.95 -6.76
N PHE A 231 23.23 18.86 -7.61
CA PHE A 231 23.06 18.63 -9.04
C PHE A 231 23.70 19.75 -9.84
N THR A 232 24.52 19.37 -10.80
CA THR A 232 25.12 20.30 -11.77
C THR A 232 24.48 20.04 -13.12
N ILE A 233 23.89 21.07 -13.71
CA ILE A 233 23.28 21.00 -15.04
C ILE A 233 24.35 20.60 -16.06
N PRO A 234 24.16 19.51 -16.82
CA PRO A 234 25.11 19.07 -17.83
C PRO A 234 25.31 20.12 -18.93
N ARG A 235 26.50 20.21 -19.45
CA ARG A 235 26.80 21.15 -20.57
C ARG A 235 25.97 20.79 -21.80
N GLY A 236 25.30 21.80 -22.39
CA GLY A 236 24.46 21.64 -23.57
C GLY A 236 23.11 20.94 -23.30
N ALA A 237 22.68 20.87 -22.05
CA ALA A 237 21.33 20.51 -21.74
C ALA A 237 20.38 21.70 -21.92
N ASP A 238 19.21 21.44 -22.46
CA ASP A 238 18.12 22.42 -22.52
C ASP A 238 17.50 22.57 -21.14
N VAL A 239 17.39 23.82 -20.67
CA VAL A 239 16.83 24.08 -19.33
C VAL A 239 15.44 24.68 -19.44
N VAL A 240 14.47 24.00 -18.87
CA VAL A 240 13.06 24.42 -18.78
C VAL A 240 12.74 24.77 -17.34
N ALA A 241 12.41 26.04 -17.08
CA ALA A 241 11.90 26.44 -15.77
C ALA A 241 10.40 26.20 -15.71
N GLN A 242 9.93 25.62 -14.60
CA GLN A 242 8.51 25.50 -14.26
C GLN A 242 8.27 26.30 -12.96
N ASP A 243 7.33 27.24 -13.06
CA ASP A 243 6.85 28.05 -11.92
C ASP A 243 5.83 27.27 -11.08
#